data_63f0cc3571b14b1c32d6cfccc9b1884e
#
_entry.id   63f0cc3571b14b1c32d6cfccc9b1884e
#
_cell.length_a   1.000
_cell.length_b   1.000
_cell.length_c   1.000
_cell.angle_alpha   90.00
_cell.angle_beta   90.00
_cell.angle_gamma   90.00
#
_symmetry.space_group_name_H-M   'P 1'
#
loop_
_entity.id
_entity.type
_entity.pdbx_description
1 polymer ?
#
loop_
_entity_poly.entity_id
_entity_poly.type
_entity_poly.pdbx_seq_one_letter_code
_entity_poly.pdbx_strand_id
1 'polypeptide(L)'
;MTAVIETRNLSKWYGNVLGLSDVSLGIEPGITGLLGPNGAGKSTFMKLLTGQLKPNIGSVFIFGRKIWNDFGTFAKIGFCPEPDAFYEEISGLEFLTGLLSFHGFSKAEVRARAAKALDIVGLTGDKDRKIRGYSRGMRQRIKFAQAIAHDPEIIILDEPLSGLDPLGKRKLIHLIKDYRDQGRTVLVSSHVLPEIEAMTSRIILIHQGKILALGDIHYIRDLIEAHPHVISIKCGDPRGLAAKFVNEPYILKIHFGPAGDSLVVETYKRDAFFGRLNQVVLESALRVEEITSPDDNLQAVFDYLVGK
;
A
#
# COMPACT_ATOMS: atom_id res chain seq x y z
N MET A 1 -22.00 5.51 -7.64
CA MET A 1 -21.10 6.46 -8.37
C MET A 1 -20.48 5.70 -9.53
N THR A 2 -20.20 6.36 -10.65
CA THR A 2 -19.62 5.70 -11.83
C THR A 2 -18.11 5.52 -11.61
N ALA A 3 -17.57 4.33 -11.88
CA ALA A 3 -16.14 4.05 -11.77
C ALA A 3 -15.32 4.94 -12.73
N VAL A 4 -14.23 5.51 -12.21
CA VAL A 4 -13.27 6.31 -12.99
C VAL A 4 -12.28 5.39 -13.73
N ILE A 5 -11.87 4.31 -13.09
CA ILE A 5 -11.04 3.25 -13.67
C ILE A 5 -11.85 1.96 -13.63
N GLU A 6 -11.93 1.25 -14.74
CA GLU A 6 -12.60 -0.05 -14.82
C GLU A 6 -11.68 -1.05 -15.49
N THR A 7 -11.62 -2.27 -14.95
CA THR A 7 -10.92 -3.39 -15.57
C THR A 7 -11.92 -4.52 -15.85
N ARG A 8 -11.75 -5.19 -16.99
CA ARG A 8 -12.61 -6.31 -17.40
C ARG A 8 -11.75 -7.49 -17.81
N ASN A 9 -11.84 -8.59 -17.07
CA ASN A 9 -11.12 -9.85 -17.26
C ASN A 9 -9.61 -9.67 -17.49
N LEU A 10 -8.99 -8.73 -16.75
CA LEU A 10 -7.63 -8.28 -17.00
C LEU A 10 -6.61 -9.33 -16.55
N SER A 11 -5.83 -9.86 -17.51
CA SER A 11 -4.79 -10.84 -17.23
C SER A 11 -3.48 -10.49 -17.92
N LYS A 12 -2.36 -10.79 -17.25
CA LYS A 12 -1.01 -10.54 -17.74
C LYS A 12 -0.05 -11.68 -17.41
N TRP A 13 0.62 -12.18 -18.44
CA TRP A 13 1.72 -13.14 -18.32
C TRP A 13 3.05 -12.52 -18.71
N TYR A 14 4.12 -12.95 -18.05
CA TYR A 14 5.52 -12.72 -18.39
C TYR A 14 6.14 -14.08 -18.75
N GLY A 15 6.13 -14.43 -20.05
CA GLY A 15 6.40 -15.80 -20.45
C GLY A 15 5.42 -16.78 -19.80
N ASN A 16 5.92 -17.70 -18.99
CA ASN A 16 5.13 -18.68 -18.26
C ASN A 16 4.69 -18.21 -16.85
N VAL A 17 5.11 -17.01 -16.42
CA VAL A 17 4.79 -16.50 -15.11
C VAL A 17 3.52 -15.64 -15.19
N LEU A 18 2.50 -16.01 -14.41
CA LEU A 18 1.27 -15.26 -14.29
C LEU A 18 1.49 -14.08 -13.33
N GLY A 19 1.43 -12.87 -13.88
CA GLY A 19 1.56 -11.64 -13.09
C GLY A 19 0.22 -11.07 -12.62
N LEU A 20 -0.87 -11.32 -13.37
CA LEU A 20 -2.23 -10.90 -13.01
C LEU A 20 -3.24 -11.85 -13.66
N SER A 21 -4.29 -12.25 -12.91
CA SER A 21 -5.27 -13.25 -13.32
C SER A 21 -6.69 -12.74 -13.18
N ASP A 22 -7.37 -12.55 -14.30
CA ASP A 22 -8.83 -12.30 -14.40
C ASP A 22 -9.36 -11.20 -13.47
N VAL A 23 -8.70 -10.04 -13.47
CA VAL A 23 -9.08 -8.93 -12.61
C VAL A 23 -10.17 -8.08 -13.28
N SER A 24 -11.37 -8.11 -12.67
CA SER A 24 -12.52 -7.29 -13.05
C SER A 24 -12.97 -6.47 -11.85
N LEU A 25 -12.75 -5.14 -11.89
CA LEU A 25 -13.14 -4.24 -10.80
C LEU A 25 -13.32 -2.81 -11.30
N GLY A 26 -13.99 -1.99 -10.48
CA GLY A 26 -14.13 -0.56 -10.66
C GLY A 26 -13.48 0.22 -9.51
N ILE A 27 -12.74 1.29 -9.84
CA ILE A 27 -12.21 2.24 -8.87
C ILE A 27 -13.01 3.53 -9.02
N GLU A 28 -13.63 3.95 -7.94
CA GLU A 28 -14.42 5.15 -7.84
C GLU A 28 -13.55 6.37 -7.49
N PRO A 29 -14.08 7.62 -7.65
CA PRO A 29 -13.40 8.83 -7.21
C PRO A 29 -12.96 8.76 -5.73
N GLY A 30 -11.85 9.41 -5.41
CA GLY A 30 -11.27 9.45 -4.07
C GLY A 30 -9.98 8.64 -3.96
N ILE A 31 -9.59 8.26 -2.75
CA ILE A 31 -8.39 7.43 -2.54
C ILE A 31 -8.80 5.96 -2.43
N THR A 32 -8.11 5.10 -3.18
CA THR A 32 -8.20 3.64 -3.06
C THR A 32 -6.81 3.08 -2.77
N GLY A 33 -6.67 2.28 -1.71
CA GLY A 33 -5.46 1.57 -1.37
C GLY A 33 -5.36 0.24 -2.12
N LEU A 34 -4.22 -0.05 -2.73
CA LEU A 34 -3.90 -1.37 -3.29
C LEU A 34 -2.92 -2.08 -2.37
N LEU A 35 -3.43 -3.02 -1.60
CA LEU A 35 -2.70 -3.68 -0.53
C LEU A 35 -2.30 -5.09 -0.93
N GLY A 36 -1.06 -5.49 -0.67
CA GLY A 36 -0.57 -6.82 -0.98
C GLY A 36 0.93 -6.99 -0.71
N PRO A 37 1.40 -8.23 -0.46
CA PRO A 37 2.82 -8.49 -0.25
C PRO A 37 3.66 -8.20 -1.50
N ASN A 38 4.98 -8.24 -1.35
CA ASN A 38 5.88 -8.12 -2.49
C ASN A 38 5.66 -9.30 -3.45
N GLY A 39 5.64 -9.01 -4.76
CA GLY A 39 5.32 -10.01 -5.77
C GLY A 39 3.82 -10.32 -5.96
N ALA A 40 2.91 -9.71 -5.20
CA ALA A 40 1.46 -9.93 -5.33
C ALA A 40 0.85 -9.52 -6.67
N GLY A 41 1.55 -8.69 -7.48
CA GLY A 41 1.04 -8.18 -8.77
C GLY A 41 0.68 -6.68 -8.74
N LYS A 42 0.93 -5.94 -7.65
CA LYS A 42 0.60 -4.51 -7.50
C LYS A 42 1.16 -3.66 -8.65
N SER A 43 2.48 -3.70 -8.87
CA SER A 43 3.14 -2.92 -9.91
C SER A 43 2.72 -3.38 -11.32
N THR A 44 2.44 -4.66 -11.54
CA THR A 44 1.88 -5.17 -12.79
C THR A 44 0.50 -4.55 -13.06
N PHE A 45 -0.37 -4.54 -12.06
CA PHE A 45 -1.69 -3.94 -12.15
C PHE A 45 -1.59 -2.45 -12.48
N MET A 46 -0.78 -1.69 -11.75
CA MET A 46 -0.59 -0.25 -11.99
C MET A 46 -0.01 0.06 -13.37
N LYS A 47 0.96 -0.73 -13.84
CA LYS A 47 1.52 -0.57 -15.20
C LYS A 47 0.50 -0.88 -16.30
N LEU A 48 -0.44 -1.77 -16.07
CA LEU A 48 -1.56 -2.01 -16.98
C LEU A 48 -2.54 -0.84 -16.99
N LEU A 49 -2.84 -0.26 -15.82
CA LEU A 49 -3.71 0.91 -15.68
C LEU A 49 -3.10 2.18 -16.30
N THR A 50 -1.77 2.28 -16.36
CA THR A 50 -1.05 3.41 -16.98
C THR A 50 -0.70 3.18 -18.44
N GLY A 51 -1.08 2.03 -19.02
CA GLY A 51 -0.77 1.69 -20.40
C GLY A 51 0.70 1.38 -20.69
N GLN A 52 1.55 1.30 -19.67
CA GLN A 52 2.96 0.89 -19.83
C GLN A 52 3.09 -0.59 -20.19
N LEU A 53 2.09 -1.39 -19.85
CA LEU A 53 1.99 -2.79 -20.24
C LEU A 53 0.69 -3.03 -21.01
N LYS A 54 0.80 -3.82 -22.08
CA LYS A 54 -0.37 -4.36 -22.78
C LYS A 54 -0.86 -5.61 -22.06
N PRO A 55 -2.17 -5.73 -21.73
CA PRO A 55 -2.72 -6.97 -21.21
C PRO A 55 -2.65 -8.08 -22.26
N ASN A 56 -2.56 -9.34 -21.80
CA ASN A 56 -2.69 -10.49 -22.67
C ASN A 56 -4.18 -10.80 -22.93
N ILE A 57 -5.01 -10.65 -21.90
CA ILE A 57 -6.48 -10.79 -21.97
C ILE A 57 -7.11 -9.59 -21.26
N GLY A 58 -8.31 -9.23 -21.69
CA GLY A 58 -9.09 -8.19 -21.06
C GLY A 58 -8.77 -6.77 -21.52
N SER A 59 -9.29 -5.79 -20.79
CA SER A 59 -9.16 -4.37 -21.13
C SER A 59 -9.22 -3.48 -19.89
N VAL A 60 -8.58 -2.33 -19.98
CA VAL A 60 -8.67 -1.24 -19.01
C VAL A 60 -9.42 -0.08 -19.64
N PHE A 61 -10.35 0.49 -18.88
CA PHE A 61 -11.10 1.69 -19.27
C PHE A 61 -10.86 2.78 -18.22
N ILE A 62 -10.64 4.00 -18.70
CA ILE A 62 -10.52 5.21 -17.88
C ILE A 62 -11.51 6.23 -18.40
N PHE A 63 -12.37 6.75 -17.51
CA PHE A 63 -13.50 7.60 -17.90
C PHE A 63 -14.36 6.97 -19.02
N GLY A 64 -14.55 5.64 -18.99
CA GLY A 64 -15.30 4.88 -19.99
C GLY A 64 -14.57 4.66 -21.32
N ARG A 65 -13.35 5.17 -21.49
CA ARG A 65 -12.53 4.99 -22.70
C ARG A 65 -11.50 3.89 -22.52
N LYS A 66 -11.30 3.04 -23.52
CA LYS A 66 -10.25 2.04 -23.51
C LYS A 66 -8.88 2.71 -23.58
N ILE A 67 -8.03 2.47 -22.59
CA ILE A 67 -6.77 3.21 -22.44
C ILE A 67 -5.73 2.89 -23.53
N TRP A 68 -5.73 1.68 -24.09
CA TRP A 68 -4.68 1.26 -25.01
C TRP A 68 -4.67 2.12 -26.28
N ASN A 69 -3.53 2.82 -26.52
CA ASN A 69 -3.31 3.80 -27.60
C ASN A 69 -4.18 5.08 -27.51
N ASP A 70 -4.71 5.43 -26.33
CA ASP A 70 -5.41 6.72 -26.12
C ASP A 70 -4.52 7.72 -25.40
N PHE A 71 -3.75 8.49 -26.18
CA PHE A 71 -2.82 9.52 -25.64
C PHE A 71 -3.55 10.61 -24.85
N GLY A 72 -4.79 10.97 -25.21
CA GLY A 72 -5.58 11.94 -24.47
C GLY A 72 -5.93 11.47 -23.06
N THR A 73 -6.14 10.18 -22.87
CA THR A 73 -6.36 9.57 -21.56
C THR A 73 -5.05 9.47 -20.78
N PHE A 74 -3.91 9.15 -21.41
CA PHE A 74 -2.61 9.13 -20.71
C PHE A 74 -2.23 10.49 -20.12
N ALA A 75 -2.54 11.59 -20.81
CA ALA A 75 -2.28 12.94 -20.31
C ALA A 75 -3.04 13.28 -19.01
N LYS A 76 -4.06 12.49 -18.66
CA LYS A 76 -4.87 12.66 -17.44
C LYS A 76 -4.35 11.83 -16.26
N ILE A 77 -3.31 11.03 -16.45
CA ILE A 77 -2.78 10.10 -15.45
C ILE A 77 -1.38 10.53 -15.04
N GLY A 78 -1.19 10.74 -13.74
CA GLY A 78 0.12 10.87 -13.13
C GLY A 78 0.57 9.53 -12.53
N PHE A 79 1.83 9.16 -12.73
CA PHE A 79 2.39 7.92 -12.22
C PHE A 79 3.68 8.14 -11.45
N CYS A 80 3.70 7.64 -10.20
CA CYS A 80 4.89 7.57 -9.36
C CYS A 80 5.32 6.11 -9.27
N PRO A 81 6.39 5.69 -9.96
CA PRO A 81 6.87 4.31 -9.92
C PRO A 81 7.62 3.99 -8.62
N GLU A 82 7.61 2.72 -8.20
CA GLU A 82 8.43 2.26 -7.07
C GLU A 82 9.93 2.39 -7.35
N PRO A 83 10.50 1.81 -8.46
CA PRO A 83 11.92 1.89 -8.71
C PRO A 83 12.36 3.29 -9.11
N ASP A 84 13.57 3.64 -8.68
CA ASP A 84 14.24 4.85 -9.13
C ASP A 84 14.71 4.69 -10.57
N ALA A 85 14.26 5.59 -11.45
CA ALA A 85 14.64 5.64 -12.86
C ALA A 85 14.97 7.09 -13.25
N PHE A 86 16.10 7.59 -12.76
CA PHE A 86 16.51 8.98 -12.95
C PHE A 86 17.68 9.11 -13.91
N TYR A 87 17.71 10.23 -14.60
CA TYR A 87 18.95 10.74 -15.22
C TYR A 87 19.76 11.44 -14.13
N GLU A 88 20.75 10.77 -13.58
CA GLU A 88 21.49 11.16 -12.37
C GLU A 88 22.28 12.47 -12.53
N GLU A 89 22.68 12.82 -13.76
CA GLU A 89 23.55 13.98 -14.05
C GLU A 89 22.79 15.29 -14.25
N ILE A 90 21.45 15.27 -14.34
CA ILE A 90 20.63 16.46 -14.46
C ILE A 90 20.05 16.89 -13.11
N SER A 91 19.64 18.14 -13.02
CA SER A 91 18.97 18.68 -11.83
C SER A 91 17.50 18.25 -11.73
N GLY A 92 16.90 18.42 -10.54
CA GLY A 92 15.47 18.14 -10.35
C GLY A 92 14.58 19.01 -11.24
N LEU A 93 14.97 20.26 -11.47
CA LEU A 93 14.23 21.15 -12.36
C LEU A 93 14.35 20.72 -13.83
N GLU A 94 15.56 20.36 -14.29
CA GLU A 94 15.77 19.85 -15.65
C GLU A 94 15.01 18.53 -15.88
N PHE A 95 14.99 17.64 -14.89
CA PHE A 95 14.24 16.39 -14.95
C PHE A 95 12.74 16.64 -15.17
N LEU A 96 12.12 17.49 -14.34
CA LEU A 96 10.68 17.76 -14.48
C LEU A 96 10.36 18.56 -15.74
N THR A 97 11.18 19.53 -16.12
CA THR A 97 10.97 20.27 -17.38
C THR A 97 11.11 19.38 -18.61
N GLY A 98 12.05 18.43 -18.59
CA GLY A 98 12.22 17.42 -19.64
C GLY A 98 10.94 16.57 -19.81
N LEU A 99 10.40 16.04 -18.72
CA LEU A 99 9.17 15.22 -18.75
C LEU A 99 7.95 16.04 -19.21
N LEU A 100 7.78 17.25 -18.68
CA LEU A 100 6.66 18.12 -19.04
C LEU A 100 6.67 18.58 -20.51
N SER A 101 7.85 18.61 -21.16
CA SER A 101 7.94 18.98 -22.57
C SER A 101 7.18 18.04 -23.51
N PHE A 102 6.89 16.80 -23.09
CA PHE A 102 6.09 15.83 -23.86
C PHE A 102 4.57 16.07 -23.76
N HIS A 103 4.12 16.97 -22.87
CA HIS A 103 2.68 17.23 -22.66
C HIS A 103 2.10 18.35 -23.55
N GLY A 104 2.90 18.93 -24.46
CA GLY A 104 2.45 19.99 -25.38
C GLY A 104 2.32 21.37 -24.75
N PHE A 105 2.81 21.59 -23.54
CA PHE A 105 2.86 22.89 -22.88
C PHE A 105 3.90 23.81 -23.52
N SER A 106 3.66 25.14 -23.47
CA SER A 106 4.66 26.14 -23.83
C SER A 106 5.87 26.08 -22.87
N LYS A 107 7.02 26.58 -23.33
CA LYS A 107 8.25 26.61 -22.49
C LYS A 107 8.05 27.33 -21.14
N ALA A 108 7.23 28.39 -21.15
CA ALA A 108 6.93 29.15 -19.92
C ALA A 108 6.07 28.33 -18.95
N GLU A 109 5.03 27.63 -19.45
CA GLU A 109 4.19 26.74 -18.65
C GLU A 109 4.98 25.55 -18.09
N VAL A 110 5.84 24.91 -18.90
CA VAL A 110 6.70 23.82 -18.47
C VAL A 110 7.53 24.23 -17.24
N ARG A 111 8.19 25.41 -17.31
CA ARG A 111 9.00 25.93 -16.19
C ARG A 111 8.15 26.23 -14.95
N ALA A 112 7.03 26.89 -15.14
CA ALA A 112 6.12 27.26 -14.05
C ALA A 112 5.58 26.01 -13.35
N ARG A 113 5.12 24.99 -14.10
CA ARG A 113 4.61 23.73 -13.58
C ARG A 113 5.69 22.92 -12.85
N ALA A 114 6.90 22.83 -13.42
CA ALA A 114 8.03 22.16 -12.77
C ALA A 114 8.41 22.82 -11.44
N ALA A 115 8.50 24.16 -11.42
CA ALA A 115 8.80 24.91 -10.20
C ALA A 115 7.72 24.72 -9.13
N LYS A 116 6.42 24.79 -9.53
CA LYS A 116 5.29 24.55 -8.64
C LYS A 116 5.31 23.11 -8.05
N ALA A 117 5.59 22.11 -8.88
CA ALA A 117 5.65 20.72 -8.40
C ALA A 117 6.81 20.50 -7.41
N LEU A 118 7.98 21.14 -7.65
CA LEU A 118 9.11 21.11 -6.70
C LEU A 118 8.79 21.82 -5.39
N ASP A 119 8.04 22.91 -5.45
CA ASP A 119 7.59 23.64 -4.26
C ASP A 119 6.66 22.79 -3.41
N ILE A 120 5.63 22.17 -4.02
CA ILE A 120 4.68 21.29 -3.36
C ILE A 120 5.39 20.17 -2.57
N VAL A 121 6.45 19.58 -3.13
CA VAL A 121 7.20 18.51 -2.47
C VAL A 121 8.34 19.00 -1.58
N GLY A 122 8.52 20.33 -1.44
CA GLY A 122 9.55 20.93 -0.61
C GLY A 122 10.97 20.69 -1.14
N LEU A 123 11.18 20.78 -2.45
CA LEU A 123 12.47 20.64 -3.12
C LEU A 123 12.93 21.95 -3.82
N THR A 124 12.28 23.08 -3.54
CA THR A 124 12.61 24.38 -4.14
C THR A 124 14.07 24.77 -3.93
N GLY A 125 14.61 24.56 -2.71
CA GLY A 125 16.01 24.87 -2.38
C GLY A 125 17.04 23.95 -3.06
N ASP A 126 16.62 22.75 -3.49
CA ASP A 126 17.50 21.76 -4.12
C ASP A 126 17.20 21.57 -5.62
N LYS A 127 16.37 22.43 -6.21
CA LYS A 127 15.87 22.29 -7.59
C LYS A 127 16.99 22.22 -8.65
N ASP A 128 18.09 22.95 -8.42
CA ASP A 128 19.24 23.06 -9.33
C ASP A 128 20.35 22.06 -9.00
N ARG A 129 20.21 21.30 -7.91
CA ARG A 129 21.12 20.23 -7.51
C ARG A 129 20.92 19.00 -8.37
N LYS A 130 22.00 18.34 -8.81
CA LYS A 130 21.95 17.08 -9.56
C LYS A 130 21.29 15.96 -8.75
N ILE A 131 20.46 15.14 -9.41
CA ILE A 131 19.68 14.07 -8.76
C ILE A 131 20.58 13.01 -8.11
N ARG A 132 21.78 12.76 -8.63
CA ARG A 132 22.77 11.87 -7.98
C ARG A 132 23.08 12.28 -6.53
N GLY A 133 22.97 13.56 -6.21
CA GLY A 133 23.18 14.08 -4.86
C GLY A 133 21.93 14.08 -3.97
N TYR A 134 20.79 13.60 -4.46
CA TYR A 134 19.56 13.53 -3.67
C TYR A 134 19.61 12.38 -2.67
N SER A 135 19.12 12.63 -1.45
CA SER A 135 18.85 11.57 -0.48
C SER A 135 17.69 10.68 -0.96
N ARG A 136 17.53 9.50 -0.36
CA ARG A 136 16.40 8.61 -0.64
C ARG A 136 15.04 9.31 -0.51
N GLY A 137 14.87 10.11 0.54
CA GLY A 137 13.66 10.90 0.74
C GLY A 137 13.46 12.01 -0.31
N MET A 138 14.54 12.64 -0.81
CA MET A 138 14.44 13.60 -1.91
C MET A 138 14.09 12.92 -3.23
N ARG A 139 14.65 11.74 -3.50
CA ARG A 139 14.30 10.90 -4.67
C ARG A 139 12.83 10.51 -4.66
N GLN A 140 12.31 10.12 -3.52
CA GLN A 140 10.88 9.79 -3.39
C GLN A 140 9.98 11.01 -3.63
N ARG A 141 10.37 12.17 -3.10
CA ARG A 141 9.63 13.43 -3.30
C ARG A 141 9.62 13.89 -4.75
N ILE A 142 10.73 13.78 -5.48
CA ILE A 142 10.75 14.17 -6.90
C ILE A 142 9.96 13.18 -7.78
N LYS A 143 9.90 11.88 -7.45
CA LYS A 143 8.98 10.93 -8.11
C LYS A 143 7.51 11.33 -7.93
N PHE A 144 7.16 11.78 -6.74
CA PHE A 144 5.81 12.30 -6.51
C PHE A 144 5.58 13.60 -7.29
N ALA A 145 6.56 14.52 -7.31
CA ALA A 145 6.49 15.75 -8.12
C ALA A 145 6.27 15.44 -9.61
N GLN A 146 6.97 14.44 -10.16
CA GLN A 146 6.77 13.95 -11.52
C GLN A 146 5.31 13.54 -11.78
N ALA A 147 4.71 12.80 -10.83
CA ALA A 147 3.35 12.32 -10.98
C ALA A 147 2.30 13.44 -11.01
N ILE A 148 2.58 14.59 -10.37
CA ILE A 148 1.60 15.68 -10.22
C ILE A 148 1.88 16.90 -11.14
N ALA A 149 3.06 16.99 -11.76
CA ALA A 149 3.52 18.21 -12.42
C ALA A 149 2.65 18.69 -13.58
N HIS A 150 1.99 17.77 -14.30
CA HIS A 150 1.10 18.08 -15.42
C HIS A 150 -0.37 18.28 -15.01
N ASP A 151 -0.66 18.24 -13.70
CA ASP A 151 -1.99 18.41 -13.10
C ASP A 151 -3.01 17.34 -13.53
N PRO A 152 -2.73 16.05 -13.28
CA PRO A 152 -3.57 14.93 -13.71
C PRO A 152 -4.91 14.85 -12.96
N GLU A 153 -5.90 14.20 -13.58
CA GLU A 153 -7.18 13.85 -12.93
C GLU A 153 -7.06 12.56 -12.08
N ILE A 154 -6.13 11.67 -12.44
CA ILE A 154 -5.86 10.40 -11.76
C ILE A 154 -4.39 10.35 -11.37
N ILE A 155 -4.10 9.97 -10.12
CA ILE A 155 -2.74 9.81 -9.61
C ILE A 155 -2.55 8.36 -9.16
N ILE A 156 -1.58 7.66 -9.75
CA ILE A 156 -1.24 6.27 -9.42
C ILE A 156 0.14 6.26 -8.76
N LEU A 157 0.22 5.75 -7.53
CA LEU A 157 1.40 5.82 -6.68
C LEU A 157 1.82 4.41 -6.27
N ASP A 158 2.97 3.94 -6.77
CA ASP A 158 3.51 2.62 -6.43
C ASP A 158 4.51 2.75 -5.28
N GLU A 159 4.14 2.24 -4.09
CA GLU A 159 4.91 2.29 -2.84
C GLU A 159 5.47 3.70 -2.50
N PRO A 160 4.64 4.78 -2.52
CA PRO A 160 5.13 6.15 -2.43
C PRO A 160 5.77 6.50 -1.08
N LEU A 161 5.43 5.76 -0.02
CA LEU A 161 5.95 6.00 1.34
C LEU A 161 7.25 5.25 1.64
N SER A 162 7.68 4.37 0.72
CA SER A 162 8.89 3.56 0.91
C SER A 162 10.13 4.46 1.06
N GLY A 163 10.90 4.21 2.13
CA GLY A 163 12.17 4.90 2.37
C GLY A 163 12.07 6.34 2.87
N LEU A 164 10.88 6.80 3.21
CA LEU A 164 10.68 8.04 3.93
C LEU A 164 10.77 7.82 5.44
N ASP A 165 11.29 8.83 6.14
CA ASP A 165 11.20 8.93 7.59
C ASP A 165 9.75 9.20 8.05
N PRO A 166 9.41 9.02 9.32
CA PRO A 166 8.03 9.19 9.80
C PRO A 166 7.43 10.57 9.48
N LEU A 167 8.24 11.64 9.54
CA LEU A 167 7.79 12.99 9.21
C LEU A 167 7.50 13.13 7.71
N GLY A 168 8.39 12.60 6.86
CA GLY A 168 8.21 12.55 5.41
C GLY A 168 6.97 11.78 4.99
N LYS A 169 6.71 10.61 5.62
CA LYS A 169 5.49 9.84 5.40
C LYS A 169 4.23 10.66 5.73
N ARG A 170 4.19 11.30 6.90
CA ARG A 170 3.05 12.17 7.30
C ARG A 170 2.80 13.28 6.28
N LYS A 171 3.86 14.00 5.85
CA LYS A 171 3.74 15.07 4.85
C LYS A 171 3.19 14.55 3.53
N LEU A 172 3.68 13.41 3.04
CA LEU A 172 3.21 12.85 1.77
C LEU A 172 1.77 12.34 1.87
N ILE A 173 1.37 11.74 3.00
CA ILE A 173 -0.03 11.35 3.27
C ILE A 173 -0.96 12.58 3.22
N HIS A 174 -0.57 13.72 3.82
CA HIS A 174 -1.34 14.95 3.72
C HIS A 174 -1.48 15.42 2.28
N LEU A 175 -0.39 15.46 1.52
CA LEU A 175 -0.45 15.84 0.09
C LEU A 175 -1.39 14.92 -0.70
N ILE A 176 -1.35 13.62 -0.49
CA ILE A 176 -2.27 12.67 -1.14
C ILE A 176 -3.74 12.99 -0.81
N LYS A 177 -4.03 13.30 0.46
CA LYS A 177 -5.37 13.71 0.89
C LYS A 177 -5.80 15.03 0.27
N ASP A 178 -4.92 16.03 0.20
CA ASP A 178 -5.19 17.32 -0.43
C ASP A 178 -5.57 17.15 -1.92
N TYR A 179 -4.91 16.23 -2.65
CA TYR A 179 -5.27 15.92 -4.03
C TYR A 179 -6.66 15.28 -4.14
N ARG A 180 -7.01 14.36 -3.22
CA ARG A 180 -8.37 13.82 -3.14
C ARG A 180 -9.40 14.94 -2.91
N ASP A 181 -9.12 15.86 -1.99
CA ASP A 181 -10.03 16.95 -1.61
C ASP A 181 -10.21 17.96 -2.76
N GLN A 182 -9.25 18.03 -3.67
CA GLN A 182 -9.36 18.73 -4.96
C GLN A 182 -10.16 17.95 -6.03
N GLY A 183 -10.76 16.80 -5.68
CA GLY A 183 -11.55 15.98 -6.59
C GLY A 183 -10.74 15.01 -7.46
N ARG A 184 -9.45 14.81 -7.19
CA ARG A 184 -8.61 13.86 -7.92
C ARG A 184 -8.87 12.43 -7.45
N THR A 185 -8.73 11.48 -8.35
CA THR A 185 -8.75 10.04 -8.02
C THR A 185 -7.33 9.57 -7.75
N VAL A 186 -7.10 8.92 -6.63
CA VAL A 186 -5.76 8.42 -6.25
C VAL A 186 -5.81 6.92 -5.99
N LEU A 187 -4.95 6.17 -6.67
CA LEU A 187 -4.66 4.76 -6.38
C LEU A 187 -3.26 4.68 -5.77
N VAL A 188 -3.16 4.18 -4.55
CA VAL A 188 -1.88 4.09 -3.84
C VAL A 188 -1.61 2.66 -3.42
N SER A 189 -0.44 2.10 -3.77
CA SER A 189 -0.02 0.78 -3.28
C SER A 189 0.80 0.89 -2.00
N SER A 190 0.63 -0.13 -1.16
CA SER A 190 1.54 -0.42 -0.05
C SER A 190 1.46 -1.90 0.34
N HIS A 191 2.49 -2.41 0.98
CA HIS A 191 2.47 -3.69 1.68
C HIS A 191 2.28 -3.49 3.20
N VAL A 192 2.10 -2.26 3.65
CA VAL A 192 1.95 -1.86 5.05
C VAL A 192 0.53 -1.34 5.29
N LEU A 193 -0.29 -2.13 5.98
CA LEU A 193 -1.70 -1.82 6.23
C LEU A 193 -1.92 -0.45 6.93
N PRO A 194 -1.22 -0.10 8.04
CA PRO A 194 -1.37 1.20 8.69
C PRO A 194 -1.10 2.41 7.78
N GLU A 195 -0.27 2.26 6.75
CA GLU A 195 -0.02 3.34 5.78
C GLU A 195 -1.26 3.61 4.92
N ILE A 196 -1.95 2.55 4.49
CA ILE A 196 -3.19 2.68 3.72
C ILE A 196 -4.31 3.23 4.61
N GLU A 197 -4.47 2.70 5.83
CA GLU A 197 -5.47 3.17 6.80
C GLU A 197 -5.34 4.67 7.09
N ALA A 198 -4.11 5.17 7.14
CA ALA A 198 -3.86 6.59 7.34
C ALA A 198 -4.40 7.47 6.20
N MET A 199 -4.71 6.89 5.02
CA MET A 199 -5.16 7.63 3.83
C MET A 199 -6.62 7.38 3.48
N THR A 200 -7.09 6.14 3.62
CA THR A 200 -8.43 5.72 3.16
C THR A 200 -8.90 4.46 3.88
N SER A 201 -10.22 4.27 3.97
CA SER A 201 -10.82 2.98 4.35
C SER A 201 -11.12 2.08 3.14
N ARG A 202 -11.04 2.60 1.91
CA ARG A 202 -11.34 1.84 0.69
C ARG A 202 -10.10 1.13 0.17
N ILE A 203 -10.12 -0.20 0.12
CA ILE A 203 -8.98 -1.00 -0.29
C ILE A 203 -9.31 -2.06 -1.34
N ILE A 204 -8.29 -2.40 -2.11
CA ILE A 204 -8.20 -3.57 -2.98
C ILE A 204 -7.11 -4.46 -2.41
N LEU A 205 -7.44 -5.68 -2.04
CA LEU A 205 -6.50 -6.67 -1.55
C LEU A 205 -6.08 -7.59 -2.69
N ILE A 206 -4.78 -7.60 -3.01
CA ILE A 206 -4.23 -8.41 -4.10
C ILE A 206 -3.20 -9.41 -3.59
N HIS A 207 -3.28 -10.66 -4.08
CA HIS A 207 -2.31 -11.72 -3.79
C HIS A 207 -2.15 -12.64 -4.99
N GLN A 208 -0.89 -12.99 -5.33
CA GLN A 208 -0.55 -13.88 -6.45
C GLN A 208 -1.28 -13.55 -7.76
N GLY A 209 -1.42 -12.25 -8.05
CA GLY A 209 -2.07 -11.76 -9.26
C GLY A 209 -3.60 -11.78 -9.24
N LYS A 210 -4.25 -12.14 -8.13
CA LYS A 210 -5.71 -12.19 -7.97
C LYS A 210 -6.18 -11.16 -6.95
N ILE A 211 -7.38 -10.62 -7.16
CA ILE A 211 -8.04 -9.81 -6.16
C ILE A 211 -8.74 -10.73 -5.16
N LEU A 212 -8.36 -10.62 -3.89
CA LEU A 212 -8.95 -11.39 -2.80
C LEU A 212 -10.16 -10.69 -2.19
N ALA A 213 -10.07 -9.35 -2.05
CA ALA A 213 -11.15 -8.55 -1.50
C ALA A 213 -11.13 -7.14 -2.07
N LEU A 214 -12.30 -6.51 -2.12
CA LEU A 214 -12.51 -5.14 -2.51
C LEU A 214 -13.56 -4.53 -1.59
N GLY A 215 -13.29 -3.40 -0.97
CA GLY A 215 -14.26 -2.71 -0.13
C GLY A 215 -13.66 -1.90 0.99
N ASP A 216 -14.45 -1.75 2.07
CA ASP A 216 -14.01 -1.03 3.26
C ASP A 216 -13.07 -1.90 4.11
N ILE A 217 -12.02 -1.28 4.62
CA ILE A 217 -10.99 -1.94 5.42
C ILE A 217 -11.55 -2.50 6.74
N HIS A 218 -12.55 -1.83 7.31
CA HIS A 218 -13.19 -2.31 8.53
C HIS A 218 -13.91 -3.62 8.28
N TYR A 219 -14.64 -3.73 7.15
CA TYR A 219 -15.28 -4.98 6.76
C TYR A 219 -14.27 -6.12 6.54
N ILE A 220 -13.13 -5.81 5.91
CA ILE A 220 -12.06 -6.80 5.71
C ILE A 220 -11.42 -7.18 7.04
N ARG A 221 -11.27 -6.23 7.97
CA ARG A 221 -10.78 -6.46 9.33
C ARG A 221 -11.75 -7.33 10.13
N ASP A 222 -13.07 -7.08 10.04
CA ASP A 222 -14.09 -7.91 10.70
C ASP A 222 -14.05 -9.37 10.20
N LEU A 223 -13.78 -9.57 8.91
CA LEU A 223 -13.57 -10.91 8.36
C LEU A 223 -12.33 -11.60 8.95
N ILE A 224 -11.31 -10.83 9.32
CA ILE A 224 -10.09 -11.31 9.98
C ILE A 224 -10.34 -11.53 11.47
N GLU A 225 -11.01 -10.60 12.14
CA GLU A 225 -11.36 -10.69 13.56
C GLU A 225 -12.34 -11.83 13.87
N ALA A 226 -13.08 -12.32 12.87
CA ALA A 226 -13.87 -13.55 12.97
C ALA A 226 -13.01 -14.82 13.11
N HIS A 227 -11.68 -14.69 12.98
CA HIS A 227 -10.73 -15.79 13.16
C HIS A 227 -10.00 -15.71 14.49
N PRO A 228 -9.60 -16.90 15.01
CA PRO A 228 -8.84 -16.97 16.23
C PRO A 228 -7.48 -16.26 16.07
N HIS A 229 -7.18 -15.35 16.97
CA HIS A 229 -5.85 -14.74 17.05
C HIS A 229 -4.87 -15.73 17.69
N VAL A 230 -3.70 -15.87 17.09
CA VAL A 230 -2.60 -16.68 17.63
C VAL A 230 -1.63 -15.75 18.37
N ILE A 231 -1.46 -15.96 19.66
CA ILE A 231 -0.56 -15.18 20.51
C ILE A 231 0.47 -16.10 21.13
N SER A 232 1.74 -15.83 20.86
CA SER A 232 2.87 -16.55 21.46
C SER A 232 3.49 -15.71 22.58
N ILE A 233 3.64 -16.31 23.76
CA ILE A 233 4.15 -15.68 24.97
C ILE A 233 5.35 -16.46 25.46
N LYS A 234 6.53 -15.87 25.42
CA LYS A 234 7.73 -16.43 26.04
C LYS A 234 7.82 -15.96 27.49
N CYS A 235 7.87 -16.92 28.44
CA CYS A 235 7.85 -16.60 29.86
C CYS A 235 8.55 -17.69 30.70
N GLY A 236 8.88 -17.35 31.95
CA GLY A 236 9.57 -18.24 32.86
C GLY A 236 8.76 -19.47 33.30
N ASP A 237 7.44 -19.43 33.29
CA ASP A 237 6.54 -20.53 33.60
C ASP A 237 5.36 -20.64 32.65
N PRO A 238 5.53 -21.20 31.44
CA PRO A 238 4.45 -21.35 30.46
C PRO A 238 3.31 -22.26 30.94
N ARG A 239 3.61 -23.26 31.80
CA ARG A 239 2.59 -24.17 32.33
C ARG A 239 1.72 -23.51 33.38
N GLY A 240 2.29 -22.75 34.29
CA GLY A 240 1.54 -21.94 35.27
C GLY A 240 0.69 -20.90 34.60
N LEU A 241 1.20 -20.27 33.52
CA LEU A 241 0.41 -19.34 32.71
C LEU A 241 -0.75 -20.03 32.02
N ALA A 242 -0.54 -21.18 31.38
CA ALA A 242 -1.58 -21.96 30.71
C ALA A 242 -2.75 -22.32 31.66
N ALA A 243 -2.42 -22.71 32.90
CA ALA A 243 -3.42 -23.05 33.90
C ALA A 243 -4.36 -21.88 34.27
N LYS A 244 -3.90 -20.63 34.09
CA LYS A 244 -4.71 -19.42 34.34
C LYS A 244 -5.68 -19.10 33.21
N PHE A 245 -5.44 -19.63 32.03
CA PHE A 245 -6.23 -19.34 30.82
C PHE A 245 -7.12 -20.50 30.34
N VAL A 246 -6.87 -21.74 30.79
CA VAL A 246 -7.54 -22.94 30.26
C VAL A 246 -9.06 -22.90 30.45
N ASN A 247 -9.58 -22.18 31.45
CA ASN A 247 -11.01 -22.06 31.73
C ASN A 247 -11.66 -20.79 31.15
N GLU A 248 -10.89 -19.95 30.47
CA GLU A 248 -11.45 -18.74 29.87
C GLU A 248 -12.25 -19.08 28.61
N PRO A 249 -13.54 -18.67 28.52
CA PRO A 249 -14.45 -19.15 27.46
C PRO A 249 -14.10 -18.65 26.05
N TYR A 250 -13.22 -17.67 25.93
CA TYR A 250 -12.74 -17.12 24.67
C TYR A 250 -11.45 -17.78 24.17
N ILE A 251 -10.87 -18.69 24.92
CA ILE A 251 -9.70 -19.46 24.52
C ILE A 251 -10.12 -20.70 23.77
N LEU A 252 -9.57 -20.91 22.59
CA LEU A 252 -9.85 -22.06 21.73
C LEU A 252 -8.86 -23.17 21.89
N LYS A 253 -7.56 -22.80 21.87
CA LYS A 253 -6.47 -23.75 21.99
C LYS A 253 -5.34 -23.13 22.78
N ILE A 254 -4.65 -24.02 23.50
CA ILE A 254 -3.40 -23.71 24.20
C ILE A 254 -2.41 -24.81 23.83
N HIS A 255 -1.24 -24.42 23.35
CA HIS A 255 -0.14 -25.34 23.11
C HIS A 255 1.20 -24.70 23.51
N PHE A 256 2.22 -25.53 23.68
CA PHE A 256 3.54 -25.06 24.06
C PHE A 256 4.46 -25.00 22.85
N GLY A 257 5.30 -24.00 22.79
CA GLY A 257 6.32 -23.90 21.74
C GLY A 257 7.31 -25.09 21.78
N PRO A 258 8.03 -25.34 20.69
CA PRO A 258 8.90 -26.52 20.55
C PRO A 258 9.97 -26.64 21.63
N ALA A 259 10.47 -25.53 22.17
CA ALA A 259 11.46 -25.49 23.23
C ALA A 259 10.85 -25.60 24.64
N GLY A 260 9.51 -25.55 24.76
CA GLY A 260 8.81 -25.60 26.05
C GLY A 260 8.91 -24.30 26.88
N ASP A 261 9.49 -23.24 26.33
CA ASP A 261 9.74 -21.94 26.97
C ASP A 261 8.68 -20.90 26.61
N SER A 262 7.72 -21.26 25.78
CA SER A 262 6.65 -20.38 25.32
C SER A 262 5.29 -21.06 25.35
N LEU A 263 4.25 -20.24 25.59
CA LEU A 263 2.86 -20.58 25.53
C LEU A 263 2.27 -19.96 24.26
N VAL A 264 1.59 -20.78 23.45
CA VAL A 264 0.84 -20.28 22.27
C VAL A 264 -0.63 -20.47 22.53
N VAL A 265 -1.38 -19.38 22.39
CA VAL A 265 -2.81 -19.30 22.68
C VAL A 265 -3.55 -18.87 21.43
N GLU A 266 -4.62 -19.59 21.06
CA GLU A 266 -5.60 -19.19 20.06
C GLU A 266 -6.85 -18.63 20.75
N THR A 267 -7.25 -17.40 20.43
CA THR A 267 -8.39 -16.73 21.06
C THR A 267 -9.23 -15.93 20.07
N TYR A 268 -10.57 -15.89 20.26
CA TYR A 268 -11.46 -14.99 19.52
C TYR A 268 -11.57 -13.58 20.09
N LYS A 269 -11.09 -13.35 21.33
CA LYS A 269 -11.24 -12.04 22.00
C LYS A 269 -9.88 -11.55 22.46
N ARG A 270 -9.13 -10.96 21.54
CA ARG A 270 -7.79 -10.43 21.74
C ARG A 270 -7.71 -9.47 22.94
N ASP A 271 -8.61 -8.48 22.99
CA ASP A 271 -8.57 -7.45 24.04
C ASP A 271 -8.89 -8.04 25.42
N ALA A 272 -9.85 -8.96 25.51
CA ALA A 272 -10.15 -9.66 26.74
C ALA A 272 -8.97 -10.52 27.22
N PHE A 273 -8.29 -11.17 26.28
CA PHE A 273 -7.08 -11.94 26.55
C PHE A 273 -5.96 -11.06 27.12
N PHE A 274 -5.64 -9.93 26.45
CA PHE A 274 -4.59 -9.03 26.95
C PHE A 274 -4.97 -8.37 28.29
N GLY A 275 -6.23 -8.01 28.48
CA GLY A 275 -6.71 -7.51 29.77
C GLY A 275 -6.48 -8.52 30.90
N ARG A 276 -6.81 -9.80 30.67
CA ARG A 276 -6.59 -10.88 31.65
C ARG A 276 -5.10 -11.20 31.83
N LEU A 277 -4.31 -11.19 30.74
CA LEU A 277 -2.87 -11.41 30.80
C LEU A 277 -2.17 -10.38 31.71
N ASN A 278 -2.52 -9.11 31.56
CA ASN A 278 -1.98 -8.05 32.40
C ASN A 278 -2.29 -8.30 33.89
N GLN A 279 -3.52 -8.71 34.21
CA GLN A 279 -3.89 -9.05 35.58
C GLN A 279 -3.06 -10.24 36.12
N VAL A 280 -2.96 -11.33 35.35
CA VAL A 280 -2.21 -12.52 35.73
C VAL A 280 -0.73 -12.22 35.95
N VAL A 281 -0.11 -11.40 35.08
CA VAL A 281 1.29 -10.98 35.21
C VAL A 281 1.51 -10.18 36.49
N LEU A 282 0.60 -9.25 36.82
CA LEU A 282 0.69 -8.45 38.04
C LEU A 282 0.47 -9.28 39.30
N GLU A 283 -0.52 -10.21 39.31
CA GLU A 283 -0.86 -11.06 40.45
C GLU A 283 0.20 -12.13 40.79
N SER A 284 0.82 -12.70 39.72
CA SER A 284 1.73 -13.85 39.89
C SER A 284 3.23 -13.52 39.79
N ALA A 285 3.56 -12.21 39.63
CA ALA A 285 4.92 -11.75 39.37
C ALA A 285 5.64 -12.56 38.26
N LEU A 286 4.84 -13.03 37.29
CA LEU A 286 5.36 -13.83 36.17
C LEU A 286 6.24 -12.96 35.27
N ARG A 287 7.44 -13.42 35.00
CA ARG A 287 8.33 -12.75 34.05
C ARG A 287 7.96 -13.13 32.63
N VAL A 288 7.35 -12.21 31.91
CA VAL A 288 7.13 -12.30 30.46
C VAL A 288 8.33 -11.67 29.76
N GLU A 289 8.95 -12.42 28.84
CA GLU A 289 10.15 -12.00 28.09
C GLU A 289 9.76 -11.41 26.73
N GLU A 290 8.79 -12.03 26.07
CA GLU A 290 8.37 -11.65 24.72
C GLU A 290 6.90 -12.02 24.49
N ILE A 291 6.19 -11.16 23.78
CA ILE A 291 4.84 -11.45 23.27
C ILE A 291 4.86 -11.16 21.76
N THR A 292 4.47 -12.15 20.97
CA THR A 292 4.35 -12.02 19.52
C THR A 292 2.98 -12.52 19.06
N SER A 293 2.43 -11.87 18.03
CA SER A 293 1.24 -12.33 17.31
C SER A 293 1.66 -12.66 15.88
N PRO A 294 1.96 -13.91 15.56
CA PRO A 294 2.42 -14.32 14.22
C PRO A 294 1.43 -14.01 13.11
N ASP A 295 0.14 -13.93 13.45
CA ASP A 295 -1.00 -13.68 12.57
C ASP A 295 -1.46 -12.21 12.51
N ASP A 296 -0.79 -11.31 13.24
CA ASP A 296 -1.13 -9.87 13.27
C ASP A 296 -0.48 -9.10 12.09
N ASN A 297 -0.06 -9.81 11.07
CA ASN A 297 0.56 -9.23 9.88
C ASN A 297 -0.29 -9.49 8.62
N LEU A 298 -0.05 -8.66 7.61
CA LEU A 298 -0.73 -8.74 6.33
C LEU A 298 -0.61 -10.12 5.66
N GLN A 299 0.50 -10.83 5.88
CA GLN A 299 0.72 -12.18 5.34
C GLN A 299 -0.25 -13.20 5.94
N ALA A 300 -0.49 -13.14 7.24
CA ALA A 300 -1.46 -14.01 7.91
C ALA A 300 -2.89 -13.77 7.41
N VAL A 301 -3.24 -12.50 7.16
CA VAL A 301 -4.49 -12.13 6.49
C VAL A 301 -4.61 -12.78 5.11
N PHE A 302 -3.55 -12.74 4.33
CA PHE A 302 -3.53 -13.37 3.01
C PHE A 302 -3.60 -14.88 3.10
N ASP A 303 -2.81 -15.51 3.95
CA ASP A 303 -2.79 -16.97 4.13
C ASP A 303 -4.16 -17.48 4.56
N TYR A 304 -4.82 -16.71 5.42
CA TYR A 304 -6.20 -17.00 5.83
C TYR A 304 -7.21 -16.88 4.67
N LEU A 305 -7.23 -15.77 3.95
CA LEU A 305 -8.15 -15.56 2.81
C LEU A 305 -7.89 -16.55 1.65
N VAL A 306 -6.71 -17.11 1.57
CA VAL A 306 -6.31 -18.11 0.57
C VAL A 306 -6.56 -19.55 1.07
N GLY A 307 -6.92 -19.74 2.35
CA GLY A 307 -7.23 -21.06 2.92
C GLY A 307 -5.99 -21.93 3.17
N LYS A 308 -4.87 -21.32 3.54
CA LYS A 308 -3.64 -21.99 3.98
C LYS A 308 -3.54 -22.04 5.49
#